data_5d8e29638ab6b7ecf9dc88d6c0ac613c
#
_entry.id   5d8e29638ab6b7ecf9dc88d6c0ac613c
#
_cell.length_a   1.000
_cell.length_b   1.000
_cell.length_c   1.000
_cell.angle_alpha   90.00
_cell.angle_beta   90.00
_cell.angle_gamma   90.00
#
_symmetry.space_group_name_H-M   'P 1'
#
loop_
_entity.id
_entity.type
_entity.pdbx_description
1 polymer ?
#
loop_
_entity_poly.entity_id
_entity_poly.type
_entity_poly.pdbx_seq_one_letter_code
_entity_poly.pdbx_strand_id
1 'polypeptide(L)'
;ALLDQQGLIRYGHDAFKRYNLTAKLSTDITPWLTVSYTNRWSREEYSRPSYMTGLFFHNIARRWPTNPVRDVHGYLIPGNETIQMQDGGVDRNQRDRVNQQLTLEARPLPGLLLRAENNYNTTYNFNHWDVLAIYSHDKDGLARLTSREGGDDGQTSVGESTWRNNYFNGRYYAEYSRLFAEKHDVKLIAGLDLEVNNYHDLGGTKKDLISNLIPTVNTATNDKPSLYSGYNHWATMGSFARLNYAYDERYLLEV
;
A
#
# COMPACT_ATOMS: atom_id res chain seq x y z
N ALA A 1 -7.91 -10.20 -11.23
CA ALA A 1 -6.64 -10.29 -11.96
C ALA A 1 -5.52 -10.67 -11.00
N LEU A 2 -4.54 -11.40 -11.50
CA LEU A 2 -3.32 -11.79 -10.80
C LEU A 2 -2.12 -11.23 -11.57
N LEU A 3 -1.19 -10.61 -10.85
CA LEU A 3 0.15 -10.31 -11.33
C LEU A 3 1.13 -11.06 -10.44
N ASP A 4 2.03 -11.82 -11.04
CA ASP A 4 3.14 -12.52 -10.38
C ASP A 4 4.42 -12.15 -11.12
N GLN A 5 5.33 -11.48 -10.44
CA GLN A 5 6.56 -10.95 -11.02
C GLN A 5 7.74 -11.33 -10.14
N GLN A 6 8.71 -11.99 -10.73
CA GLN A 6 10.02 -12.23 -10.11
C GLN A 6 10.94 -11.04 -10.39
N GLY A 7 11.77 -10.71 -9.41
CA GLY A 7 12.80 -9.70 -9.57
C GLY A 7 13.95 -10.16 -10.46
N LEU A 8 14.84 -9.24 -10.79
CA LEU A 8 15.98 -9.49 -11.67
C LEU A 8 17.14 -10.20 -10.98
N ILE A 9 17.13 -10.26 -9.64
CA ILE A 9 18.25 -10.76 -8.85
C ILE A 9 18.07 -12.25 -8.58
N ARG A 10 19.07 -13.04 -8.96
CA ARG A 10 19.05 -14.50 -8.83
C ARG A 10 19.08 -14.98 -7.38
N TYR A 11 19.71 -14.23 -6.49
CA TYR A 11 19.94 -14.62 -5.11
C TYR A 11 18.99 -13.89 -4.16
N GLY A 12 18.46 -14.62 -3.18
CA GLY A 12 17.45 -14.12 -2.25
C GLY A 12 16.04 -14.22 -2.86
N HIS A 13 15.10 -13.61 -2.18
CA HIS A 13 13.68 -13.63 -2.57
C HIS A 13 13.26 -12.23 -3.00
N ASP A 14 13.35 -11.95 -4.30
CA ASP A 14 12.87 -10.71 -4.89
C ASP A 14 11.64 -11.03 -5.76
N ALA A 15 10.46 -10.76 -5.21
CA ALA A 15 9.20 -11.12 -5.85
C ALA A 15 8.08 -10.13 -5.49
N PHE A 16 7.20 -9.91 -6.44
CA PHE A 16 5.98 -9.12 -6.26
C PHE A 16 4.77 -9.88 -6.77
N LYS A 17 3.72 -9.97 -5.93
CA LYS A 17 2.42 -10.54 -6.31
C LYS A 17 1.32 -9.56 -6.03
N ARG A 18 0.36 -9.46 -6.94
CA ARG A 18 -0.83 -8.64 -6.74
C ARG A 18 -2.08 -9.36 -7.20
N TYR A 19 -3.04 -9.41 -6.32
CA TYR A 19 -4.37 -9.95 -6.54
C TYR A 19 -5.37 -8.79 -6.61
N ASN A 20 -6.30 -8.82 -7.57
CA ASN A 20 -7.36 -7.84 -7.67
C ASN A 20 -8.70 -8.55 -7.90
N LEU A 21 -9.68 -8.20 -7.08
CA LEU A 21 -11.07 -8.64 -7.21
C LEU A 21 -11.98 -7.41 -7.26
N THR A 22 -12.90 -7.38 -8.21
CA THR A 22 -13.93 -6.35 -8.29
C THR A 22 -15.28 -7.01 -8.43
N ALA A 23 -16.23 -6.59 -7.58
CA ALA A 23 -17.63 -6.97 -7.66
C ALA A 23 -18.47 -5.70 -7.78
N LYS A 24 -19.46 -5.71 -8.69
CA LYS A 24 -20.39 -4.60 -8.88
C LYS A 24 -21.80 -5.16 -8.97
N LEU A 25 -22.69 -4.59 -8.18
CA LEU A 25 -24.12 -4.85 -8.20
C LEU A 25 -24.86 -3.53 -8.43
N SER A 26 -25.86 -3.53 -9.29
CA SER A 26 -26.77 -2.40 -9.46
C SER A 26 -28.17 -2.94 -9.63
N THR A 27 -29.14 -2.36 -8.95
CA THR A 27 -30.53 -2.80 -8.99
C THR A 27 -31.46 -1.62 -8.79
N ASP A 28 -32.59 -1.67 -9.47
CA ASP A 28 -33.70 -0.75 -9.25
C ASP A 28 -34.63 -1.35 -8.18
N ILE A 29 -34.63 -0.72 -7.00
CA ILE A 29 -35.49 -1.12 -5.87
C ILE A 29 -36.95 -0.74 -6.17
N THR A 30 -37.13 0.43 -6.80
CA THR A 30 -38.39 0.95 -7.28
C THR A 30 -38.14 1.64 -8.62
N PRO A 31 -39.21 2.01 -9.40
CA PRO A 31 -39.02 2.75 -10.65
C PRO A 31 -38.31 4.12 -10.52
N TRP A 32 -38.23 4.64 -9.31
CA TRP A 32 -37.60 5.92 -9.01
C TRP A 32 -36.33 5.82 -8.15
N LEU A 33 -35.93 4.61 -7.67
CA LEU A 33 -34.77 4.40 -6.78
C LEU A 33 -33.88 3.29 -7.31
N THR A 34 -32.65 3.68 -7.68
CA THR A 34 -31.58 2.77 -8.06
C THR A 34 -30.51 2.72 -6.96
N VAL A 35 -30.07 1.53 -6.60
CA VAL A 35 -28.98 1.28 -5.66
C VAL A 35 -27.85 0.57 -6.40
N SER A 36 -26.65 1.12 -6.28
CA SER A 36 -25.44 0.50 -6.85
C SER A 36 -24.39 0.31 -5.77
N TYR A 37 -23.81 -0.87 -5.70
CA TYR A 37 -22.71 -1.19 -4.81
C TYR A 37 -21.54 -1.74 -5.60
N THR A 38 -20.35 -1.19 -5.33
CA THR A 38 -19.10 -1.68 -5.91
C THR A 38 -18.13 -1.98 -4.80
N ASN A 39 -17.56 -3.17 -4.83
CA ASN A 39 -16.45 -3.56 -3.96
C ASN A 39 -15.22 -3.85 -4.82
N ARG A 40 -14.09 -3.27 -4.45
CA ARG A 40 -12.79 -3.57 -5.05
C ARG A 40 -11.83 -3.95 -3.92
N TRP A 41 -11.27 -5.13 -4.04
CA TRP A 41 -10.21 -5.61 -3.15
C TRP A 41 -8.93 -5.82 -3.93
N SER A 42 -7.80 -5.40 -3.35
CA SER A 42 -6.48 -5.74 -3.86
C SER A 42 -5.56 -6.13 -2.72
N ARG A 43 -4.73 -7.15 -2.95
CA ARG A 43 -3.61 -7.55 -2.10
C ARG A 43 -2.33 -7.45 -2.90
N GLU A 44 -1.36 -6.78 -2.33
CA GLU A 44 0.01 -6.70 -2.82
C GLU A 44 0.92 -7.40 -1.80
N GLU A 45 1.72 -8.34 -2.27
CA GLU A 45 2.75 -9.04 -1.50
C GLU A 45 4.09 -8.76 -2.17
N TYR A 46 4.98 -8.14 -1.43
CA TYR A 46 6.34 -7.84 -1.86
C TYR A 46 7.34 -8.48 -0.92
N SER A 47 8.32 -9.16 -1.48
CA SER A 47 9.43 -9.77 -0.74
C SER A 47 10.73 -9.40 -1.44
N ARG A 48 11.72 -9.00 -0.66
CA ARG A 48 13.07 -8.71 -1.16
C ARG A 48 14.11 -9.05 -0.10
N PRO A 49 15.37 -9.31 -0.48
CA PRO A 49 16.47 -9.37 0.47
C PRO A 49 16.60 -8.05 1.25
N SER A 50 16.80 -8.12 2.56
CA SER A 50 16.97 -6.93 3.41
C SER A 50 18.18 -6.09 3.00
N TYR A 51 19.18 -6.71 2.39
CA TYR A 51 20.36 -6.03 1.87
C TYR A 51 20.14 -5.35 0.52
N MET A 52 19.02 -5.54 -0.16
CA MET A 52 18.72 -4.89 -1.44
C MET A 52 18.36 -3.41 -1.25
N THR A 53 19.39 -2.62 -0.99
CA THR A 53 19.35 -1.19 -0.71
C THR A 53 20.17 -0.40 -1.75
N GLY A 54 20.22 0.91 -1.62
CA GLY A 54 21.11 1.74 -2.44
C GLY A 54 22.59 1.33 -2.34
N LEU A 55 23.01 0.86 -1.16
CA LEU A 55 24.39 0.36 -0.94
C LEU A 55 24.66 -0.91 -1.76
N PHE A 56 23.71 -1.83 -1.85
CA PHE A 56 23.83 -3.01 -2.71
C PHE A 56 24.14 -2.63 -4.17
N PHE A 57 23.32 -1.75 -4.76
CA PHE A 57 23.50 -1.32 -6.15
C PHE A 57 24.81 -0.56 -6.37
N HIS A 58 25.20 0.26 -5.40
CA HIS A 58 26.49 0.95 -5.43
C HIS A 58 27.67 -0.04 -5.42
N ASN A 59 27.59 -1.07 -4.60
CA ASN A 59 28.66 -2.04 -4.44
C ASN A 59 28.84 -2.94 -5.65
N ILE A 60 27.75 -3.49 -6.22
CA ILE A 60 27.85 -4.34 -7.42
C ILE A 60 28.45 -3.58 -8.61
N ALA A 61 28.21 -2.27 -8.71
CA ALA A 61 28.78 -1.44 -9.78
C ALA A 61 30.29 -1.21 -9.60
N ARG A 62 30.83 -1.43 -8.40
CA ARG A 62 32.25 -1.20 -8.06
C ARG A 62 33.06 -2.47 -7.90
N ARG A 63 32.42 -3.65 -7.90
CA ARG A 63 33.13 -4.92 -7.71
C ARG A 63 34.09 -5.19 -8.85
N TRP A 64 35.25 -5.65 -8.43
CA TRP A 64 36.29 -6.06 -9.37
C TRP A 64 35.88 -7.38 -10.04
N PRO A 65 35.97 -7.48 -11.35
CA PRO A 65 35.58 -8.69 -12.07
C PRO A 65 36.44 -9.91 -11.74
N THR A 66 37.59 -9.70 -11.09
CA THR A 66 38.47 -10.76 -10.61
C THR A 66 38.02 -11.40 -9.29
N ASN A 67 37.06 -10.80 -8.58
CA ASN A 67 36.56 -11.39 -7.33
C ASN A 67 35.68 -12.61 -7.66
N PRO A 68 36.06 -13.84 -7.23
CA PRO A 68 35.22 -14.99 -7.45
C PRO A 68 33.95 -14.92 -6.57
N VAL A 69 32.90 -15.61 -7.01
CA VAL A 69 31.65 -15.72 -6.23
C VAL A 69 31.78 -16.81 -5.16
N ARG A 70 32.57 -17.84 -5.46
CA ARG A 70 32.76 -19.00 -4.58
C ARG A 70 34.22 -19.31 -4.41
N ASP A 71 34.55 -19.88 -3.26
CA ASP A 71 35.86 -20.40 -2.94
C ASP A 71 36.11 -21.77 -3.61
N VAL A 72 37.29 -22.36 -3.34
CA VAL A 72 37.70 -23.68 -3.87
C VAL A 72 36.83 -24.84 -3.35
N HIS A 73 36.10 -24.64 -2.26
CA HIS A 73 35.21 -25.61 -1.65
C HIS A 73 33.74 -25.40 -2.10
N GLY A 74 33.48 -24.36 -2.90
CA GLY A 74 32.14 -24.04 -3.41
C GLY A 74 31.31 -23.13 -2.50
N TYR A 75 31.83 -22.65 -1.39
CA TYR A 75 31.15 -21.71 -0.51
C TYR A 75 31.20 -20.29 -1.06
N LEU A 76 30.15 -19.50 -0.74
CA LEU A 76 30.13 -18.08 -1.06
C LEU A 76 31.23 -17.36 -0.27
N ILE A 77 31.99 -16.48 -0.92
CA ILE A 77 33.09 -15.76 -0.27
C ILE A 77 32.61 -14.46 0.36
N PRO A 78 33.26 -14.01 1.47
CA PRO A 78 33.00 -12.70 2.04
C PRO A 78 33.41 -11.57 1.07
N GLY A 79 32.81 -10.40 1.24
CA GLY A 79 33.04 -9.29 0.34
C GLY A 79 32.32 -9.42 -1.02
N ASN A 80 31.42 -10.39 -1.15
CA ASN A 80 30.52 -10.56 -2.26
C ASN A 80 29.08 -10.35 -1.80
N GLU A 81 28.33 -9.54 -2.52
CA GLU A 81 26.93 -9.22 -2.20
C GLU A 81 26.03 -10.44 -2.20
N THR A 82 26.41 -11.49 -2.92
CA THR A 82 25.61 -12.72 -3.06
C THR A 82 25.27 -13.34 -1.71
N ILE A 83 26.23 -13.42 -0.78
CA ILE A 83 26.01 -14.00 0.55
C ILE A 83 25.01 -13.17 1.36
N GLN A 84 25.12 -11.84 1.28
CA GLN A 84 24.20 -10.93 1.97
C GLN A 84 22.80 -10.97 1.38
N MET A 85 22.69 -11.14 0.07
CA MET A 85 21.40 -11.28 -0.62
C MET A 85 20.73 -12.61 -0.31
N GLN A 86 21.49 -13.69 -0.19
CA GLN A 86 20.98 -15.03 0.03
C GLN A 86 20.62 -15.27 1.51
N ASP A 87 21.52 -14.92 2.43
CA ASP A 87 21.47 -15.33 3.84
C ASP A 87 21.24 -14.15 4.80
N GLY A 88 21.31 -12.92 4.31
CA GLY A 88 21.28 -11.70 5.13
C GLY A 88 19.93 -11.26 5.64
N GLY A 89 18.87 -12.00 5.36
CA GLY A 89 17.50 -11.69 5.79
C GLY A 89 16.59 -11.20 4.68
N VAL A 90 15.31 -11.01 5.02
CA VAL A 90 14.22 -10.70 4.09
C VAL A 90 13.38 -9.54 4.61
N ASP A 91 12.99 -8.65 3.71
CA ASP A 91 11.98 -7.62 3.92
C ASP A 91 10.69 -8.03 3.17
N ARG A 92 9.61 -8.25 3.92
CA ARG A 92 8.30 -8.67 3.40
C ARG A 92 7.27 -7.62 3.71
N ASN A 93 6.55 -7.19 2.69
CA ASN A 93 5.47 -6.24 2.84
C ASN A 93 4.18 -6.79 2.24
N GLN A 94 3.11 -6.79 3.03
CA GLN A 94 1.78 -7.12 2.57
C GLN A 94 0.91 -5.87 2.70
N ARG A 95 0.20 -5.54 1.62
CA ARG A 95 -0.74 -4.42 1.61
C ARG A 95 -2.09 -4.87 1.08
N ASP A 96 -3.11 -4.75 1.91
CA ASP A 96 -4.50 -4.98 1.55
C ASP A 96 -5.23 -3.65 1.40
N ARG A 97 -5.95 -3.50 0.28
CA ARG A 97 -6.84 -2.35 0.05
C ARG A 97 -8.25 -2.84 -0.24
N VAL A 98 -9.21 -2.29 0.47
CA VAL A 98 -10.63 -2.51 0.23
C VAL A 98 -11.28 -1.17 -0.06
N ASN A 99 -11.88 -1.04 -1.24
CA ASN A 99 -12.68 0.12 -1.60
C ASN A 99 -14.13 -0.32 -1.76
N GLN A 100 -15.01 0.30 -0.99
CA GLN A 100 -16.44 0.07 -1.02
C GLN A 100 -17.15 1.35 -1.45
N GLN A 101 -17.97 1.26 -2.45
CA GLN A 101 -18.74 2.39 -2.95
C GLN A 101 -20.21 2.02 -2.97
N LEU A 102 -21.04 2.79 -2.25
CA LEU A 102 -22.49 2.72 -2.28
C LEU A 102 -23.02 3.99 -2.90
N THR A 103 -23.76 3.84 -3.99
CA THR A 103 -24.46 4.94 -4.68
C THR A 103 -25.95 4.71 -4.63
N LEU A 104 -26.67 5.70 -4.13
CA LEU A 104 -28.12 5.80 -4.16
C LEU A 104 -28.51 6.89 -5.13
N GLU A 105 -29.37 6.58 -6.06
CA GLU A 105 -29.90 7.53 -7.04
C GLU A 105 -31.41 7.46 -7.04
N ALA A 106 -32.04 8.58 -6.71
CA ALA A 106 -33.48 8.67 -6.62
C ALA A 106 -34.03 9.77 -7.55
N ARG A 107 -35.08 9.42 -8.33
CA ARG A 107 -35.84 10.35 -9.20
C ARG A 107 -37.29 10.35 -8.79
N PRO A 108 -37.62 10.95 -7.62
CA PRO A 108 -38.99 10.90 -7.08
C PRO A 108 -39.99 11.73 -7.87
N LEU A 109 -39.51 12.74 -8.61
CA LEU A 109 -40.36 13.65 -9.40
C LEU A 109 -39.67 13.94 -10.74
N PRO A 110 -40.45 14.28 -11.81
CA PRO A 110 -39.89 14.72 -13.07
C PRO A 110 -38.93 15.92 -12.88
N GLY A 111 -37.73 15.80 -13.41
CA GLY A 111 -36.70 16.83 -13.32
C GLY A 111 -35.88 16.84 -12.01
N LEU A 112 -36.23 16.08 -10.98
CA LEU A 112 -35.49 16.01 -9.72
C LEU A 112 -34.69 14.71 -9.64
N LEU A 113 -33.37 14.85 -9.47
CA LEU A 113 -32.43 13.80 -9.15
C LEU A 113 -31.84 14.05 -7.76
N LEU A 114 -31.94 13.09 -6.87
CA LEU A 114 -31.21 13.05 -5.59
C LEU A 114 -30.15 11.97 -5.68
N ARG A 115 -28.91 12.31 -5.32
CA ARG A 115 -27.81 11.35 -5.37
C ARG A 115 -26.98 11.38 -4.09
N ALA A 116 -26.68 10.19 -3.58
CA ALA A 116 -25.82 9.97 -2.44
C ALA A 116 -24.73 8.98 -2.85
N GLU A 117 -23.50 9.40 -2.78
CA GLU A 117 -22.31 8.57 -3.06
C GLU A 117 -21.49 8.45 -1.79
N ASN A 118 -21.29 7.23 -1.31
CA ASN A 118 -20.49 6.93 -0.14
C ASN A 118 -19.33 6.03 -0.57
N ASN A 119 -18.11 6.49 -0.36
CA ASN A 119 -16.89 5.74 -0.61
C ASN A 119 -16.18 5.50 0.71
N TYR A 120 -15.88 4.24 0.99
CA TYR A 120 -15.09 3.84 2.13
C TYR A 120 -13.87 3.05 1.68
N ASN A 121 -12.69 3.61 1.94
CA ASN A 121 -11.42 3.01 1.59
C ASN A 121 -10.70 2.61 2.87
N THR A 122 -10.36 1.34 3.00
CA THR A 122 -9.48 0.84 4.04
C THR A 122 -8.21 0.30 3.40
N THR A 123 -7.07 0.76 3.89
CA THR A 123 -5.78 0.19 3.55
C THR A 123 -5.13 -0.35 4.81
N TYR A 124 -4.75 -1.60 4.77
CA TYR A 124 -3.93 -2.27 5.76
C TYR A 124 -2.56 -2.55 5.18
N ASN A 125 -1.52 -2.29 5.97
CA ASN A 125 -0.17 -2.69 5.64
C ASN A 125 0.43 -3.45 6.81
N PHE A 126 1.10 -4.54 6.51
CA PHE A 126 1.95 -5.27 7.44
C PHE A 126 3.33 -5.42 6.80
N ASN A 127 4.36 -5.04 7.55
CA ASN A 127 5.75 -5.20 7.15
C ASN A 127 6.51 -5.99 8.20
N HIS A 128 7.24 -6.99 7.75
CA HIS A 128 8.20 -7.74 8.54
C HIS A 128 9.56 -7.69 7.83
N TRP A 129 10.59 -7.33 8.55
CA TRP A 129 11.95 -7.37 8.03
C TRP A 129 12.89 -7.94 9.07
N ASP A 130 13.85 -8.68 8.61
CA ASP A 130 14.91 -9.21 9.44
C ASP A 130 16.28 -8.97 8.81
N VAL A 131 17.28 -8.88 9.67
CA VAL A 131 18.69 -8.75 9.34
C VAL A 131 19.41 -9.85 10.08
N LEU A 132 19.91 -10.83 9.33
CA LEU A 132 20.47 -12.06 9.88
C LEU A 132 22.00 -12.04 9.87
N ALA A 133 22.59 -12.79 10.79
CA ALA A 133 24.03 -13.04 10.78
C ALA A 133 24.40 -13.86 9.55
N ILE A 134 25.44 -13.45 8.84
CA ILE A 134 25.97 -14.16 7.68
C ILE A 134 27.30 -14.83 8.00
N TYR A 135 27.53 -15.99 7.42
CA TYR A 135 28.73 -16.79 7.66
C TYR A 135 29.46 -17.06 6.36
N SER A 136 30.74 -16.77 6.34
CA SER A 136 31.67 -17.25 5.32
C SER A 136 32.39 -18.50 5.82
N HIS A 137 33.18 -19.14 4.96
CA HIS A 137 33.97 -20.28 5.34
C HIS A 137 35.47 -19.93 5.19
N ASP A 138 36.29 -20.43 6.12
CA ASP A 138 37.73 -20.30 6.00
C ASP A 138 38.33 -21.37 5.06
N LYS A 139 39.66 -21.35 4.92
CA LYS A 139 40.40 -22.29 4.05
C LYS A 139 40.18 -23.77 4.41
N ASP A 140 39.79 -24.06 5.65
CA ASP A 140 39.56 -25.41 6.16
C ASP A 140 38.07 -25.78 6.12
N GLY A 141 37.21 -24.93 5.55
CA GLY A 141 35.78 -25.12 5.45
C GLY A 141 34.99 -24.84 6.72
N LEU A 142 35.63 -24.22 7.73
CA LEU A 142 34.95 -23.87 8.98
C LEU A 142 34.17 -22.57 8.84
N ALA A 143 32.91 -22.57 9.30
CA ALA A 143 32.06 -21.38 9.28
C ALA A 143 32.62 -20.28 10.19
N ARG A 144 32.70 -19.07 9.66
CA ARG A 144 33.14 -17.87 10.35
C ARG A 144 32.07 -16.79 10.20
N LEU A 145 31.72 -16.18 11.33
CA LEU A 145 30.88 -14.99 11.28
C LEU A 145 31.59 -13.93 10.44
N THR A 146 30.91 -13.40 9.45
CA THR A 146 31.48 -12.39 8.58
C THR A 146 30.75 -11.07 8.75
N SER A 147 31.50 -9.99 8.60
CA SER A 147 30.93 -8.66 8.67
C SER A 147 30.01 -8.39 7.49
N ARG A 148 28.98 -7.66 7.78
CA ARG A 148 28.07 -7.10 6.79
C ARG A 148 28.60 -5.75 6.33
N GLU A 149 28.64 -5.52 5.04
CA GLU A 149 28.98 -4.22 4.51
C GLU A 149 27.90 -3.20 4.88
N GLY A 150 28.30 -2.13 5.54
CA GLY A 150 27.39 -1.06 5.99
C GLY A 150 26.63 -1.34 7.29
N GLY A 151 26.99 -2.37 8.05
CA GLY A 151 26.39 -2.73 9.34
C GLY A 151 27.39 -3.18 10.38
N ASP A 152 26.93 -3.34 11.61
CA ASP A 152 27.73 -3.89 12.70
C ASP A 152 27.98 -5.39 12.49
N ASP A 153 29.19 -5.83 12.79
CA ASP A 153 29.62 -7.21 12.64
C ASP A 153 28.73 -8.17 13.45
N GLY A 154 28.03 -9.06 12.73
CA GLY A 154 27.19 -10.09 13.31
C GLY A 154 25.94 -9.62 14.04
N GLN A 155 25.68 -8.33 14.13
CA GLN A 155 24.48 -7.84 14.80
C GLN A 155 23.22 -8.16 13.97
N THR A 156 22.37 -8.96 14.56
CA THR A 156 21.06 -9.31 13.99
C THR A 156 19.98 -8.35 14.48
N SER A 157 18.93 -8.21 13.69
CA SER A 157 17.78 -7.42 14.10
C SER A 157 16.51 -7.90 13.37
N VAL A 158 15.39 -7.61 13.97
CA VAL A 158 14.07 -7.88 13.40
C VAL A 158 13.15 -6.70 13.69
N GLY A 159 12.32 -6.36 12.75
CA GLY A 159 11.30 -5.35 12.91
C GLY A 159 9.98 -5.79 12.33
N GLU A 160 8.92 -5.36 12.99
CA GLU A 160 7.55 -5.51 12.51
C GLU A 160 6.85 -4.18 12.60
N SER A 161 6.08 -3.86 11.58
CA SER A 161 5.25 -2.67 11.58
C SER A 161 3.94 -2.90 10.86
N THR A 162 2.93 -2.21 11.32
CA THR A 162 1.62 -2.19 10.70
C THR A 162 1.08 -0.78 10.67
N TRP A 163 0.33 -0.45 9.62
CA TRP A 163 -0.47 0.75 9.61
C TRP A 163 -1.81 0.51 8.93
N ARG A 164 -2.79 1.28 9.36
CA ARG A 164 -4.12 1.29 8.81
C ARG A 164 -4.52 2.70 8.45
N ASN A 165 -5.07 2.88 7.27
CA ASN A 165 -5.69 4.12 6.84
C ASN A 165 -7.15 3.87 6.47
N ASN A 166 -8.07 4.54 7.14
CA ASN A 166 -9.49 4.52 6.86
C ASN A 166 -9.89 5.88 6.31
N TYR A 167 -10.32 5.91 5.08
CA TYR A 167 -10.79 7.11 4.41
C TYR A 167 -12.24 6.96 3.99
N PHE A 168 -13.07 7.88 4.43
CA PHE A 168 -14.46 8.01 4.02
C PHE A 168 -14.64 9.28 3.20
N ASN A 169 -15.35 9.18 2.08
CA ASN A 169 -15.82 10.32 1.30
C ASN A 169 -17.31 10.12 1.02
N GLY A 170 -18.12 11.12 1.41
CA GLY A 170 -19.54 11.18 1.15
C GLY A 170 -19.87 12.39 0.31
N ARG A 171 -20.55 12.20 -0.83
CA ARG A 171 -21.07 13.25 -1.68
C ARG A 171 -22.58 13.11 -1.79
N TYR A 172 -23.28 14.18 -1.42
CA TYR A 172 -24.74 14.21 -1.40
C TYR A 172 -25.22 15.43 -2.16
N TYR A 173 -26.00 15.25 -3.20
CA TYR A 173 -26.51 16.37 -3.96
C TYR A 173 -27.89 16.14 -4.53
N ALA A 174 -28.59 17.26 -4.73
CA ALA A 174 -29.83 17.35 -5.50
C ALA A 174 -29.56 18.09 -6.82
N GLU A 175 -30.10 17.59 -7.88
CA GLU A 175 -30.13 18.24 -9.19
C GLU A 175 -31.59 18.42 -9.58
N TYR A 176 -31.99 19.63 -9.94
CA TYR A 176 -33.29 19.92 -10.50
C TYR A 176 -33.13 20.55 -11.86
N SER A 177 -33.77 19.98 -12.87
CA SER A 177 -33.74 20.47 -14.24
C SER A 177 -35.17 20.57 -14.81
N ARG A 178 -35.51 21.72 -15.34
CA ARG A 178 -36.83 21.94 -15.93
C ARG A 178 -36.81 23.02 -16.99
N LEU A 179 -37.53 22.73 -18.07
CA LEU A 179 -37.88 23.71 -19.11
C LEU A 179 -39.20 24.39 -18.76
N PHE A 180 -39.19 25.72 -18.58
CA PHE A 180 -40.38 26.54 -18.32
C PHE A 180 -40.71 27.34 -19.58
N ALA A 181 -42.03 27.41 -19.87
CA ALA A 181 -42.58 28.18 -21.00
C ALA A 181 -41.84 27.92 -22.34
N GLU A 182 -41.31 26.69 -22.54
CA GLU A 182 -40.61 26.24 -23.74
C GLU A 182 -39.33 27.04 -24.10
N LYS A 183 -38.94 28.00 -23.26
CA LYS A 183 -37.79 28.91 -23.53
C LYS A 183 -36.78 29.03 -22.38
N HIS A 184 -37.21 28.76 -21.15
CA HIS A 184 -36.38 28.93 -20.00
C HIS A 184 -35.89 27.57 -19.49
N ASP A 185 -34.73 27.16 -19.89
CA ASP A 185 -34.11 25.94 -19.36
C ASP A 185 -33.31 26.30 -18.10
N VAL A 186 -33.66 25.68 -16.97
CA VAL A 186 -33.05 25.89 -15.65
C VAL A 186 -32.56 24.56 -15.14
N LYS A 187 -31.29 24.54 -14.78
CA LYS A 187 -30.66 23.41 -14.09
C LYS A 187 -29.94 23.91 -12.83
N LEU A 188 -30.40 23.44 -11.68
CA LEU A 188 -29.82 23.75 -10.38
C LEU A 188 -29.21 22.49 -9.77
N ILE A 189 -27.99 22.59 -9.30
CA ILE A 189 -27.31 21.54 -8.50
C ILE A 189 -26.91 22.16 -7.17
N ALA A 190 -27.18 21.48 -6.06
CA ALA A 190 -26.68 21.86 -4.75
C ALA A 190 -26.35 20.61 -3.95
N GLY A 191 -25.26 20.68 -3.19
CA GLY A 191 -24.79 19.50 -2.47
C GLY A 191 -23.74 19.76 -1.43
N LEU A 192 -23.34 18.65 -0.81
CA LEU A 192 -22.33 18.58 0.26
C LEU A 192 -21.30 17.51 -0.10
N ASP A 193 -20.05 17.82 0.16
CA ASP A 193 -18.92 16.88 0.16
C ASP A 193 -18.38 16.76 1.59
N LEU A 194 -18.20 15.51 2.03
CA LEU A 194 -17.65 15.17 3.34
C LEU A 194 -16.46 14.25 3.14
N GLU A 195 -15.36 14.54 3.84
CA GLU A 195 -14.20 13.67 3.87
C GLU A 195 -13.71 13.47 5.30
N VAL A 196 -13.37 12.24 5.64
CA VAL A 196 -12.78 11.87 6.92
C VAL A 196 -11.66 10.88 6.67
N ASN A 197 -10.50 11.15 7.25
CA ASN A 197 -9.37 10.24 7.22
C ASN A 197 -8.86 9.94 8.61
N ASN A 198 -8.64 8.66 8.90
CA ASN A 198 -8.07 8.18 10.14
C ASN A 198 -6.89 7.27 9.80
N TYR A 199 -5.72 7.66 10.24
CA TYR A 199 -4.48 6.89 10.09
C TYR A 199 -3.96 6.48 11.45
N HIS A 200 -3.50 5.26 11.55
CA HIS A 200 -2.81 4.73 12.73
C HIS A 200 -1.67 3.82 12.29
N ASP A 201 -0.51 4.00 12.88
CA ASP A 201 0.64 3.14 12.71
C ASP A 201 1.19 2.67 14.05
N LEU A 202 1.80 1.50 14.02
CA LEU A 202 2.47 0.86 15.14
C LEU A 202 3.62 0.03 14.59
N GLY A 203 4.78 0.11 15.23
CA GLY A 203 5.90 -0.73 14.85
C GLY A 203 6.94 -0.84 15.94
N GLY A 204 7.82 -1.82 15.78
CA GLY A 204 8.91 -2.05 16.70
C GLY A 204 10.05 -2.81 16.05
N THR A 205 11.23 -2.59 16.61
CA THR A 205 12.48 -3.24 16.21
C THR A 205 13.19 -3.74 17.43
N LYS A 206 13.76 -4.94 17.34
CA LYS A 206 14.58 -5.51 18.40
C LYS A 206 15.81 -6.18 17.79
N LYS A 207 16.93 -6.09 18.50
CA LYS A 207 18.24 -6.62 18.06
C LYS A 207 18.59 -7.90 18.79
N ASP A 208 19.65 -8.55 18.32
CA ASP A 208 20.28 -9.70 18.94
C ASP A 208 19.36 -10.93 18.97
N LEU A 209 19.06 -11.46 17.77
CA LEU A 209 18.29 -12.70 17.60
C LEU A 209 19.06 -13.88 18.19
N ILE A 210 18.36 -14.75 18.92
CA ILE A 210 18.90 -16.02 19.43
C ILE A 210 19.27 -16.96 18.27
N SER A 211 18.48 -16.92 17.19
CA SER A 211 18.66 -17.80 16.04
C SER A 211 18.18 -17.13 14.76
N ASN A 212 18.88 -17.38 13.66
CA ASN A 212 18.46 -16.98 12.32
C ASN A 212 17.24 -17.75 11.79
N LEU A 213 16.89 -18.89 12.43
CA LEU A 213 15.82 -19.77 11.93
C LEU A 213 14.40 -19.23 12.22
N ILE A 214 14.26 -18.44 13.29
CA ILE A 214 12.98 -17.88 13.74
C ILE A 214 13.18 -16.40 14.04
N PRO A 215 13.28 -15.53 13.03
CA PRO A 215 13.50 -14.11 13.23
C PRO A 215 12.18 -13.43 13.61
N THR A 216 11.89 -13.39 14.91
CA THR A 216 10.71 -12.69 15.46
C THR A 216 11.14 -11.71 16.56
N VAL A 217 10.32 -10.73 16.86
CA VAL A 217 10.58 -9.77 17.94
C VAL A 217 10.75 -10.48 19.30
N ASN A 218 10.04 -11.61 19.50
CA ASN A 218 10.14 -12.38 20.74
C ASN A 218 11.42 -13.20 20.86
N THR A 219 12.08 -13.56 19.76
CA THR A 219 13.34 -14.30 19.75
C THR A 219 14.56 -13.39 19.78
N ALA A 220 14.37 -12.09 19.75
CA ALA A 220 15.44 -11.10 19.94
C ALA A 220 15.64 -10.83 21.45
N THR A 221 16.90 -10.73 21.87
CA THR A 221 17.27 -10.69 23.30
C THR A 221 17.61 -9.30 23.83
N ASN A 222 17.89 -8.33 22.93
CA ASN A 222 18.23 -6.98 23.35
C ASN A 222 17.11 -6.39 24.24
N ASP A 223 17.49 -5.84 25.38
CA ASP A 223 16.58 -5.29 26.39
C ASP A 223 16.05 -3.88 26.06
N LYS A 224 16.52 -3.28 24.97
CA LYS A 224 16.15 -1.95 24.51
C LYS A 224 15.46 -2.00 23.14
N PRO A 225 14.20 -2.46 23.06
CA PRO A 225 13.45 -2.41 21.80
C PRO A 225 13.16 -0.94 21.42
N SER A 226 13.19 -0.67 20.13
CA SER A 226 12.65 0.58 19.60
C SER A 226 11.17 0.37 19.25
N LEU A 227 10.28 1.14 19.86
CA LEU A 227 8.85 1.09 19.60
C LEU A 227 8.36 2.46 19.16
N TYR A 228 7.40 2.49 18.27
CA TYR A 228 6.72 3.72 17.87
C TYR A 228 5.24 3.46 17.59
N SER A 229 4.46 4.51 17.72
CA SER A 229 3.04 4.51 17.37
C SER A 229 2.63 5.93 17.01
N GLY A 230 1.78 6.07 16.03
CA GLY A 230 1.30 7.37 15.57
C GLY A 230 -0.18 7.33 15.19
N TYR A 231 -0.86 8.47 15.40
CA TYR A 231 -2.24 8.71 14.97
C TYR A 231 -2.31 10.00 14.18
N ASN A 232 -3.04 9.97 13.08
CA ASN A 232 -3.37 11.16 12.33
C ASN A 232 -4.85 11.12 11.96
N HIS A 233 -5.52 12.26 12.12
CA HIS A 233 -6.93 12.42 11.79
C HIS A 233 -7.16 13.78 11.14
N TRP A 234 -7.94 13.79 10.07
CA TRP A 234 -8.46 15.01 9.51
C TRP A 234 -9.86 14.79 8.93
N ALA A 235 -10.64 15.86 8.88
CA ALA A 235 -11.95 15.86 8.28
C ALA A 235 -12.18 17.19 7.55
N THR A 236 -12.88 17.14 6.43
CA THR A 236 -13.31 18.31 5.68
C THR A 236 -14.78 18.19 5.34
N MET A 237 -15.45 19.32 5.26
CA MET A 237 -16.82 19.44 4.77
C MET A 237 -16.92 20.68 3.88
N GLY A 238 -17.47 20.49 2.71
CA GLY A 238 -17.73 21.56 1.75
C GLY A 238 -19.17 21.53 1.29
N SER A 239 -19.73 22.69 0.96
CA SER A 239 -20.99 22.81 0.24
C SER A 239 -20.75 23.44 -1.10
N PHE A 240 -21.53 23.05 -2.09
CA PHE A 240 -21.48 23.61 -3.42
C PHE A 240 -22.85 23.82 -4.00
N ALA A 241 -23.00 24.82 -4.86
CA ALA A 241 -24.18 25.03 -5.66
C ALA A 241 -23.77 25.51 -7.05
N ARG A 242 -24.58 25.19 -8.05
CA ARG A 242 -24.39 25.61 -9.43
C ARG A 242 -25.71 25.83 -10.10
N LEU A 243 -25.88 26.95 -10.74
CA LEU A 243 -27.05 27.30 -11.54
C LEU A 243 -26.64 27.44 -13.00
N ASN A 244 -27.29 26.66 -13.86
CA ASN A 244 -27.24 26.85 -15.30
C ASN A 244 -28.60 27.33 -15.78
N TYR A 245 -28.61 28.39 -16.56
CA TYR A 245 -29.80 28.93 -17.16
C TYR A 245 -29.59 29.19 -18.65
N ALA A 246 -30.52 28.72 -19.48
CA ALA A 246 -30.53 29.04 -20.90
C ALA A 246 -31.86 29.64 -21.30
N TYR A 247 -31.84 30.73 -22.05
CA TYR A 247 -33.01 31.35 -22.64
C TYR A 247 -33.01 31.13 -24.14
N ASP A 248 -34.08 30.46 -24.66
CA ASP A 248 -34.30 30.15 -26.06
C ASP A 248 -33.07 29.52 -26.76
N GLU A 249 -32.29 28.71 -25.97
CA GLU A 249 -31.02 28.09 -26.39
C GLU A 249 -29.95 29.06 -26.91
N ARG A 250 -30.15 30.38 -26.70
CA ARG A 250 -29.28 31.46 -27.26
C ARG A 250 -28.45 32.19 -26.21
N TYR A 251 -29.04 32.40 -25.03
CA TYR A 251 -28.39 33.12 -23.95
C TYR A 251 -28.15 32.15 -22.81
N LEU A 252 -26.89 31.93 -22.51
CA LEU A 252 -26.45 30.95 -21.49
C LEU A 252 -25.83 31.69 -20.30
N LEU A 253 -26.22 31.35 -19.10
CA LEU A 253 -25.65 31.83 -17.84
C LEU A 253 -25.27 30.61 -16.98
N GLU A 254 -24.08 30.64 -16.45
CA GLU A 254 -23.61 29.67 -15.45
C GLU A 254 -22.98 30.39 -14.25
N VAL A 255 -23.42 30.03 -13.07
CA VAL A 255 -22.94 30.57 -11.78
C VAL A 255 -22.70 29.43 -10.81
#